data_c486b1077f08d3cff7592cac72164375
#
_entry.id   c486b1077f08d3cff7592cac72164375
#
_cell.length_a   1.000
_cell.length_b   1.000
_cell.length_c   1.000
_cell.angle_alpha   90.00
_cell.angle_beta   90.00
_cell.angle_gamma   90.00
#
_symmetry.space_group_name_H-M   'P 1'
#
loop_
_entity.id
_entity.type
_entity.pdbx_description
1 polymer ?
#
loop_
_entity_poly.entity_id
_entity_poly.type
_entity_poly.pdbx_seq_one_letter_code
_entity_poly.pdbx_strand_id
1 'polypeptide(L)'
;MMKNKEIIERIKSKKAFISDMDGVIYHGNKLLPGVPEFVEWLKKEGKKFLFLTNSSERTPRELQEKMSRLGIDLEENVFYTSALATAHFLAAQRPGGTAYIIGEAGLINAMYNAGYTMNNYNPDYVVVGDTRSYSFEKIEQAVNLVLKGAKLIGTNPDLTGPVENGIIPATKALISPIELATGRQAYFVGKPNPPDDADCPQADRLFQ
;
A
#
# COMPACT_ATOMS: atom_id res chain seq x y z
N MET A 1 11.86 -29.20 -20.26
CA MET A 1 12.06 -29.62 -18.84
C MET A 1 13.35 -29.09 -18.20
N MET A 2 14.51 -29.09 -18.91
CA MET A 2 15.78 -28.55 -18.36
C MET A 2 15.70 -27.05 -18.00
N LYS A 3 15.08 -26.21 -18.84
CA LYS A 3 14.95 -24.76 -18.64
C LYS A 3 14.22 -24.36 -17.34
N ASN A 4 13.21 -25.12 -16.91
CA ASN A 4 12.47 -24.84 -15.67
C ASN A 4 13.30 -25.18 -14.42
N LYS A 5 14.15 -26.21 -14.46
CA LYS A 5 14.99 -26.61 -13.36
C LYS A 5 16.07 -25.57 -13.06
N GLU A 6 16.70 -25.03 -14.08
CA GLU A 6 17.67 -23.94 -14.01
C GLU A 6 17.08 -22.66 -13.44
N ILE A 7 15.85 -22.29 -13.88
CA ILE A 7 15.12 -21.12 -13.36
C ILE A 7 14.83 -21.29 -11.88
N ILE A 8 14.34 -22.45 -11.46
CA ILE A 8 14.04 -22.74 -10.05
C ILE A 8 15.31 -22.66 -9.20
N GLU A 9 16.41 -23.24 -9.62
CA GLU A 9 17.67 -23.16 -8.88
C GLU A 9 18.20 -21.73 -8.81
N ARG A 10 18.05 -20.93 -9.87
CA ARG A 10 18.40 -19.52 -9.86
C ARG A 10 17.54 -18.70 -8.90
N ILE A 11 16.24 -19.02 -8.79
CA ILE A 11 15.33 -18.40 -7.80
C ILE A 11 15.76 -18.79 -6.39
N LYS A 12 15.98 -20.07 -6.14
CA LYS A 12 16.39 -20.58 -4.83
C LYS A 12 17.73 -20.00 -4.34
N SER A 13 18.63 -19.66 -5.27
CA SER A 13 19.92 -19.05 -4.92
C SER A 13 19.82 -17.59 -4.42
N LYS A 14 18.64 -16.93 -4.59
CA LYS A 14 18.47 -15.55 -4.13
C LYS A 14 18.39 -15.48 -2.61
N LYS A 15 18.89 -14.38 -2.04
CA LYS A 15 18.91 -14.14 -0.59
C LYS A 15 17.66 -13.47 -0.07
N ALA A 16 16.99 -12.67 -0.92
CA ALA A 16 15.84 -11.89 -0.55
C ALA A 16 14.74 -11.97 -1.64
N PHE A 17 13.48 -11.85 -1.20
CA PHE A 17 12.29 -11.91 -2.03
C PHE A 17 11.33 -10.75 -1.72
N ILE A 18 10.85 -10.10 -2.77
CA ILE A 18 9.74 -9.17 -2.68
C ILE A 18 8.60 -9.79 -3.49
N SER A 19 7.43 -9.91 -2.90
CA SER A 19 6.25 -10.48 -3.55
C SER A 19 5.07 -9.55 -3.39
N ASP A 20 4.26 -9.45 -4.45
CA ASP A 20 2.92 -8.87 -4.35
C ASP A 20 2.02 -9.76 -3.48
N MET A 21 0.88 -9.24 -3.03
CA MET A 21 -0.06 -9.97 -2.17
C MET A 21 -1.34 -10.34 -2.90
N ASP A 22 -2.08 -9.36 -3.43
CA ASP A 22 -3.39 -9.60 -4.04
C ASP A 22 -3.24 -10.32 -5.38
N GLY A 23 -3.86 -11.51 -5.51
CA GLY A 23 -3.72 -12.36 -6.70
C GLY A 23 -2.41 -13.14 -6.79
N VAL A 24 -1.49 -13.01 -5.81
CA VAL A 24 -0.22 -13.75 -5.75
C VAL A 24 -0.13 -14.60 -4.48
N ILE A 25 -0.45 -14.05 -3.33
CA ILE A 25 -0.47 -14.76 -2.04
C ILE A 25 -1.88 -15.27 -1.75
N TYR A 26 -2.88 -14.42 -1.95
CA TYR A 26 -4.29 -14.78 -1.74
C TYR A 26 -5.20 -14.10 -2.77
N HIS A 27 -6.40 -14.64 -2.91
CA HIS A 27 -7.52 -13.99 -3.58
C HIS A 27 -8.71 -13.94 -2.62
N GLY A 28 -9.17 -12.73 -2.27
CA GLY A 28 -10.17 -12.54 -1.23
C GLY A 28 -9.71 -13.09 0.12
N ASN A 29 -10.36 -14.16 0.60
CA ASN A 29 -10.05 -14.85 1.84
C ASN A 29 -9.51 -16.28 1.62
N LYS A 30 -8.90 -16.56 0.48
CA LYS A 30 -8.33 -17.88 0.16
C LYS A 30 -6.88 -17.72 -0.28
N LEU A 31 -5.99 -18.51 0.32
CA LEU A 31 -4.60 -18.64 -0.14
C LEU A 31 -4.56 -19.26 -1.54
N LEU A 32 -3.61 -18.81 -2.34
CA LEU A 32 -3.32 -19.47 -3.61
C LEU A 32 -2.54 -20.78 -3.38
N PRO A 33 -2.71 -21.76 -4.27
CA PRO A 33 -1.97 -23.04 -4.16
C PRO A 33 -0.47 -22.81 -4.15
N GLY A 34 0.25 -23.51 -3.25
CA GLY A 34 1.70 -23.43 -3.11
C GLY A 34 2.21 -22.30 -2.21
N VAL A 35 1.34 -21.39 -1.75
CA VAL A 35 1.75 -20.27 -0.88
C VAL A 35 2.20 -20.73 0.50
N PRO A 36 1.51 -21.66 1.19
CA PRO A 36 1.99 -22.18 2.48
C PRO A 36 3.39 -22.78 2.35
N GLU A 37 3.61 -23.61 1.36
CA GLU A 37 4.89 -24.27 1.10
C GLU A 37 5.99 -23.28 0.73
N PHE A 38 5.64 -22.23 -0.02
CA PHE A 38 6.58 -21.15 -0.37
C PHE A 38 7.01 -20.36 0.87
N VAL A 39 6.08 -19.97 1.73
CA VAL A 39 6.39 -19.23 2.95
C VAL A 39 7.19 -20.10 3.94
N GLU A 40 6.82 -21.36 4.09
CA GLU A 40 7.58 -22.30 4.91
C GLU A 40 9.01 -22.47 4.39
N TRP A 41 9.18 -22.59 3.07
CA TRP A 41 10.50 -22.64 2.45
C TRP A 41 11.31 -21.37 2.73
N LEU A 42 10.73 -20.16 2.59
CA LEU A 42 11.41 -18.90 2.90
C LEU A 42 11.94 -18.88 4.33
N LYS A 43 11.11 -19.29 5.28
CA LYS A 43 11.47 -19.36 6.71
C LYS A 43 12.58 -20.38 6.97
N LYS A 44 12.42 -21.59 6.45
CA LYS A 44 13.37 -22.70 6.63
C LYS A 44 14.76 -22.39 6.08
N GLU A 45 14.81 -21.73 4.93
CA GLU A 45 16.07 -21.35 4.27
C GLU A 45 16.62 -20.02 4.79
N GLY A 46 16.00 -19.39 5.79
CA GLY A 46 16.42 -18.11 6.33
C GLY A 46 16.45 -16.98 5.30
N LYS A 47 15.54 -17.05 4.30
CA LYS A 47 15.45 -16.02 3.26
C LYS A 47 14.83 -14.74 3.85
N LYS A 48 15.37 -13.59 3.49
CA LYS A 48 14.70 -12.31 3.76
C LYS A 48 13.53 -12.15 2.79
N PHE A 49 12.39 -11.66 3.24
CA PHE A 49 11.26 -11.43 2.35
C PHE A 49 10.38 -10.27 2.81
N LEU A 50 9.69 -9.66 1.83
CA LEU A 50 8.75 -8.57 2.03
C LEU A 50 7.53 -8.81 1.15
N PHE A 51 6.34 -8.66 1.73
CA PHE A 51 5.07 -8.63 1.01
C PHE A 51 4.66 -7.19 0.76
N LEU A 52 4.56 -6.84 -0.53
CA LEU A 52 4.29 -5.49 -1.01
C LEU A 52 2.87 -5.42 -1.58
N THR A 53 2.03 -4.52 -1.08
CA THR A 53 0.67 -4.33 -1.62
C THR A 53 0.36 -2.86 -1.93
N ASN A 54 -0.39 -2.63 -3.01
CA ASN A 54 -0.96 -1.31 -3.32
C ASN A 54 -2.18 -0.98 -2.45
N SER A 55 -2.74 -1.95 -1.72
CA SER A 55 -3.82 -1.66 -0.79
C SER A 55 -3.35 -0.78 0.36
N SER A 56 -4.13 0.25 0.65
CA SER A 56 -3.93 1.21 1.76
C SER A 56 -4.94 1.03 2.90
N GLU A 57 -5.86 0.07 2.77
CA GLU A 57 -6.96 -0.11 3.74
C GLU A 57 -6.48 -0.59 5.10
N ARG A 58 -5.52 -1.57 5.10
CA ARG A 58 -5.11 -2.29 6.31
C ARG A 58 -3.75 -1.86 6.81
N THR A 59 -3.61 -1.89 8.12
CA THR A 59 -2.31 -1.82 8.79
C THR A 59 -1.53 -3.13 8.59
N PRO A 60 -0.18 -3.13 8.75
CA PRO A 60 0.61 -4.37 8.77
C PRO A 60 0.11 -5.40 9.78
N ARG A 61 -0.34 -4.96 10.97
CA ARG A 61 -0.92 -5.81 12.00
C ARG A 61 -2.21 -6.51 11.51
N GLU A 62 -3.12 -5.77 10.87
CA GLU A 62 -4.35 -6.37 10.32
C GLU A 62 -4.05 -7.35 9.17
N LEU A 63 -2.97 -7.10 8.40
CA LEU A 63 -2.48 -8.06 7.40
C LEU A 63 -1.89 -9.31 8.05
N GLN A 64 -1.11 -9.16 9.11
CA GLN A 64 -0.62 -10.27 9.93
C GLN A 64 -1.78 -11.12 10.46
N GLU A 65 -2.78 -10.49 11.08
CA GLU A 65 -3.95 -11.18 11.60
C GLU A 65 -4.76 -11.88 10.49
N LYS A 66 -4.86 -11.27 9.29
CA LYS A 66 -5.46 -11.92 8.13
C LYS A 66 -4.69 -13.16 7.72
N MET A 67 -3.36 -13.08 7.63
CA MET A 67 -2.51 -14.22 7.24
C MET A 67 -2.57 -15.34 8.28
N SER A 68 -2.59 -15.01 9.57
CA SER A 68 -2.74 -16.00 10.66
C SER A 68 -4.09 -16.72 10.56
N ARG A 69 -5.20 -16.01 10.29
CA ARG A 69 -6.51 -16.64 10.03
C ARG A 69 -6.51 -17.56 8.81
N LEU A 70 -5.63 -17.30 7.84
CA LEU A 70 -5.43 -18.15 6.65
C LEU A 70 -4.44 -19.30 6.90
N GLY A 71 -3.89 -19.42 8.12
CA GLY A 71 -2.98 -20.50 8.53
C GLY A 71 -1.50 -20.21 8.31
N ILE A 72 -1.12 -18.95 8.08
CA ILE A 72 0.28 -18.53 7.89
C ILE A 72 0.64 -17.47 8.94
N ASP A 73 1.48 -17.84 9.90
CA ASP A 73 1.98 -16.91 10.91
C ASP A 73 3.20 -16.16 10.40
N LEU A 74 3.12 -14.84 10.43
CA LEU A 74 4.14 -13.91 9.95
C LEU A 74 4.30 -12.76 10.93
N GLU A 75 5.45 -12.09 10.91
CA GLU A 75 5.67 -10.86 11.66
C GLU A 75 5.10 -9.64 10.90
N GLU A 76 4.71 -8.58 11.63
CA GLU A 76 4.18 -7.36 11.03
C GLU A 76 5.16 -6.69 10.07
N ASN A 77 6.45 -6.78 10.35
CA ASN A 77 7.53 -6.11 9.62
C ASN A 77 7.79 -6.68 8.21
N VAL A 78 7.14 -7.80 7.85
CA VAL A 78 7.23 -8.35 6.48
C VAL A 78 6.17 -7.77 5.54
N PHE A 79 5.31 -6.87 6.01
CA PHE A 79 4.27 -6.23 5.19
C PHE A 79 4.60 -4.78 4.93
N TYR A 80 4.60 -4.38 3.66
CA TYR A 80 4.76 -3.00 3.23
C TYR A 80 3.60 -2.58 2.33
N THR A 81 2.81 -1.61 2.80
CA THR A 81 1.59 -1.16 2.13
C THR A 81 1.81 0.17 1.42
N SER A 82 0.95 0.49 0.44
CA SER A 82 0.95 1.82 -0.16
C SER A 82 0.66 2.94 0.85
N ALA A 83 -0.04 2.63 1.94
CA ALA A 83 -0.24 3.56 3.05
C ALA A 83 1.09 3.93 3.74
N LEU A 84 1.93 2.93 4.05
CA LEU A 84 3.27 3.16 4.62
C LEU A 84 4.16 3.91 3.64
N ALA A 85 4.17 3.51 2.35
CA ALA A 85 4.92 4.20 1.32
C ALA A 85 4.53 5.68 1.22
N THR A 86 3.22 5.97 1.22
CA THR A 86 2.71 7.34 1.17
C THR A 86 3.12 8.15 2.39
N ALA A 87 3.01 7.58 3.58
CA ALA A 87 3.39 8.25 4.81
C ALA A 87 4.89 8.57 4.87
N HIS A 88 5.75 7.63 4.48
CA HIS A 88 7.20 7.85 4.39
C HIS A 88 7.56 8.89 3.34
N PHE A 89 7.00 8.77 2.13
CA PHE A 89 7.20 9.76 1.06
C PHE A 89 6.86 11.17 1.51
N LEU A 90 5.69 11.36 2.13
CA LEU A 90 5.27 12.68 2.59
C LEU A 90 6.10 13.19 3.77
N ALA A 91 6.51 12.31 4.69
CA ALA A 91 7.39 12.68 5.81
C ALA A 91 8.77 13.15 5.32
N ALA A 92 9.30 12.53 4.26
CA ALA A 92 10.54 12.98 3.63
C ALA A 92 10.37 14.34 2.92
N GLN A 93 9.22 14.59 2.27
CA GLN A 93 8.94 15.87 1.61
C GLN A 93 8.67 17.02 2.59
N ARG A 94 7.95 16.73 3.66
CA ARG A 94 7.54 17.72 4.68
C ARG A 94 7.34 17.06 6.05
N PRO A 95 8.38 16.95 6.86
CA PRO A 95 8.26 16.42 8.22
C PRO A 95 7.26 17.23 9.08
N GLY A 96 6.38 16.53 9.80
CA GLY A 96 5.40 17.18 10.68
C GLY A 96 4.32 17.98 9.94
N GLY A 97 4.06 17.66 8.68
CA GLY A 97 3.04 18.31 7.88
C GLY A 97 1.60 17.99 8.32
N THR A 98 0.64 18.55 7.61
CA THR A 98 -0.78 18.36 7.87
C THR A 98 -1.51 17.77 6.68
N ALA A 99 -2.52 16.90 6.93
CA ALA A 99 -3.25 16.22 5.86
C ALA A 99 -4.75 16.14 6.15
N TYR A 100 -5.55 16.29 5.09
CA TYR A 100 -6.92 15.80 5.03
C TYR A 100 -6.92 14.42 4.37
N ILE A 101 -7.46 13.42 5.05
CA ILE A 101 -7.38 12.03 4.60
C ILE A 101 -8.75 11.47 4.25
N ILE A 102 -8.86 10.91 3.04
CA ILE A 102 -9.95 10.02 2.62
C ILE A 102 -9.34 8.62 2.51
N GLY A 103 -9.58 7.77 3.51
CA GLY A 103 -8.97 6.43 3.60
C GLY A 103 -9.44 5.69 4.84
N GLU A 104 -8.94 4.47 4.99
CA GLU A 104 -9.22 3.59 6.12
C GLU A 104 -8.07 3.60 7.16
N ALA A 105 -8.20 2.77 8.19
CA ALA A 105 -7.28 2.72 9.33
C ALA A 105 -5.80 2.56 8.92
N GLY A 106 -5.53 1.78 7.86
CA GLY A 106 -4.17 1.59 7.36
C GLY A 106 -3.49 2.91 7.01
N LEU A 107 -4.16 3.76 6.22
CA LEU A 107 -3.62 5.06 5.81
C LEU A 107 -3.58 6.05 6.98
N ILE A 108 -4.65 6.13 7.76
CA ILE A 108 -4.74 7.06 8.89
C ILE A 108 -3.61 6.79 9.89
N ASN A 109 -3.42 5.51 10.29
CA ASN A 109 -2.37 5.13 11.23
C ASN A 109 -0.97 5.36 10.67
N ALA A 110 -0.74 5.04 9.39
CA ALA A 110 0.56 5.27 8.76
C ALA A 110 0.94 6.76 8.78
N MET A 111 0.01 7.63 8.42
CA MET A 111 0.22 9.09 8.43
C MET A 111 0.43 9.64 9.85
N TYR A 112 -0.37 9.17 10.82
CA TYR A 112 -0.21 9.55 12.22
C TYR A 112 1.16 9.15 12.78
N ASN A 113 1.57 7.90 12.53
CA ASN A 113 2.87 7.38 12.99
C ASN A 113 4.06 8.08 12.31
N ALA A 114 3.87 8.62 11.11
CA ALA A 114 4.85 9.45 10.41
C ALA A 114 4.88 10.91 10.89
N GLY A 115 4.09 11.25 11.93
CA GLY A 115 4.08 12.58 12.55
C GLY A 115 3.15 13.60 11.88
N TYR A 116 2.23 13.14 11.01
CA TYR A 116 1.25 14.04 10.38
C TYR A 116 0.07 14.33 11.29
N THR A 117 -0.38 15.59 11.29
CA THR A 117 -1.60 16.03 11.99
C THR A 117 -2.76 16.10 10.98
N MET A 118 -3.92 15.56 11.38
CA MET A 118 -5.14 15.66 10.58
C MET A 118 -5.68 17.08 10.63
N ASN A 119 -5.93 17.68 9.47
CA ASN A 119 -6.40 19.07 9.36
C ASN A 119 -7.48 19.19 8.26
N ASN A 120 -8.68 19.62 8.67
CA ASN A 120 -9.84 19.73 7.80
C ASN A 120 -10.02 21.16 7.20
N TYR A 121 -9.18 22.12 7.57
CA TYR A 121 -9.36 23.52 7.21
C TYR A 121 -8.32 24.05 6.21
N ASN A 122 -7.06 23.78 6.48
CA ASN A 122 -5.94 24.24 5.65
C ASN A 122 -4.78 23.23 5.71
N PRO A 123 -4.96 22.01 5.18
CA PRO A 123 -3.91 21.01 5.16
C PRO A 123 -2.87 21.32 4.08
N ASP A 124 -1.67 20.78 4.28
CA ASP A 124 -0.63 20.78 3.22
C ASP A 124 -1.00 19.82 2.09
N TYR A 125 -1.67 18.70 2.46
CA TYR A 125 -2.02 17.62 1.54
C TYR A 125 -3.47 17.17 1.70
N VAL A 126 -4.10 16.83 0.57
CA VAL A 126 -5.29 15.97 0.51
C VAL A 126 -4.79 14.60 0.08
N VAL A 127 -4.93 13.59 0.94
CA VAL A 127 -4.43 12.24 0.70
C VAL A 127 -5.62 11.29 0.56
N VAL A 128 -5.71 10.61 -0.58
CA VAL A 128 -6.78 9.67 -0.89
C VAL A 128 -6.19 8.26 -1.00
N GLY A 129 -6.78 7.33 -0.28
CA GLY A 129 -6.50 5.89 -0.35
C GLY A 129 -7.75 5.09 -0.61
N ASP A 130 -7.60 3.77 -0.64
CA ASP A 130 -8.71 2.85 -0.79
C ASP A 130 -9.65 2.97 0.42
N THR A 131 -10.95 3.08 0.15
CA THR A 131 -11.98 3.20 1.19
C THR A 131 -13.35 2.78 0.69
N ARG A 132 -14.15 2.23 1.58
CA ARG A 132 -15.58 1.99 1.38
C ARG A 132 -16.46 3.10 1.97
N SER A 133 -15.85 4.01 2.71
CA SER A 133 -16.51 5.15 3.37
C SER A 133 -16.34 6.42 2.53
N TYR A 134 -16.81 6.39 1.29
CA TYR A 134 -16.71 7.48 0.32
C TYR A 134 -18.04 8.20 0.19
N SER A 135 -18.07 9.52 0.45
CA SER A 135 -19.30 10.32 0.41
C SER A 135 -19.11 11.61 -0.38
N PHE A 136 -20.23 12.21 -0.79
CA PHE A 136 -20.22 13.49 -1.50
C PHE A 136 -19.55 14.59 -0.67
N GLU A 137 -19.82 14.66 0.63
CA GLU A 137 -19.28 15.68 1.54
C GLU A 137 -17.74 15.58 1.63
N LYS A 138 -17.20 14.36 1.62
CA LYS A 138 -15.75 14.16 1.61
C LYS A 138 -15.12 14.64 0.32
N ILE A 139 -15.78 14.40 -0.83
CA ILE A 139 -15.32 14.87 -2.14
C ILE A 139 -15.37 16.39 -2.21
N GLU A 140 -16.51 16.98 -1.83
CA GLU A 140 -16.69 18.44 -1.80
C GLU A 140 -15.62 19.12 -0.96
N GLN A 141 -15.37 18.60 0.24
CA GLN A 141 -14.32 19.13 1.10
C GLN A 141 -12.93 18.99 0.47
N ALA A 142 -12.59 17.83 -0.09
CA ALA A 142 -11.31 17.61 -0.77
C ALA A 142 -11.12 18.59 -1.95
N VAL A 143 -12.14 18.76 -2.79
CA VAL A 143 -12.13 19.73 -3.91
C VAL A 143 -11.81 21.13 -3.41
N ASN A 144 -12.52 21.60 -2.38
CA ASN A 144 -12.31 22.94 -1.83
C ASN A 144 -10.90 23.11 -1.22
N LEU A 145 -10.36 22.09 -0.58
CA LEU A 145 -9.01 22.12 0.00
C LEU A 145 -7.93 22.13 -1.10
N VAL A 146 -8.09 21.37 -2.17
CA VAL A 146 -7.19 21.36 -3.32
C VAL A 146 -7.23 22.69 -4.06
N LEU A 147 -8.41 23.29 -4.25
CA LEU A 147 -8.54 24.64 -4.84
C LEU A 147 -7.89 25.72 -3.98
N LYS A 148 -7.86 25.55 -2.65
CA LYS A 148 -7.14 26.45 -1.71
C LYS A 148 -5.61 26.25 -1.71
N GLY A 149 -5.09 25.22 -2.40
CA GLY A 149 -3.66 25.02 -2.56
C GLY A 149 -3.09 23.76 -1.94
N ALA A 150 -3.89 22.91 -1.27
CA ALA A 150 -3.45 21.61 -0.79
C ALA A 150 -3.03 20.71 -1.98
N LYS A 151 -1.91 20.00 -1.85
CA LYS A 151 -1.45 19.07 -2.88
C LYS A 151 -2.25 17.78 -2.84
N LEU A 152 -2.68 17.28 -4.00
CA LEU A 152 -3.49 16.06 -4.11
C LEU A 152 -2.58 14.84 -4.29
N ILE A 153 -2.72 13.86 -3.38
CA ILE A 153 -1.91 12.64 -3.32
C ILE A 153 -2.82 11.42 -3.32
N GLY A 154 -2.51 10.44 -4.16
CA GLY A 154 -3.13 9.12 -4.16
C GLY A 154 -2.16 8.05 -3.68
N THR A 155 -2.65 7.09 -2.89
CA THR A 155 -1.80 6.01 -2.36
C THR A 155 -1.37 5.02 -3.43
N ASN A 156 -2.15 4.86 -4.51
CA ASN A 156 -1.82 4.00 -5.65
C ASN A 156 -2.55 4.47 -6.92
N PRO A 157 -2.03 4.14 -8.12
CA PRO A 157 -2.65 4.53 -9.39
C PRO A 157 -3.71 3.54 -9.92
N ASP A 158 -4.12 2.55 -9.12
CA ASP A 158 -5.02 1.50 -9.56
C ASP A 158 -6.46 2.04 -9.72
N LEU A 159 -7.09 1.71 -10.83
CA LEU A 159 -8.49 2.07 -11.11
C LEU A 159 -9.46 1.15 -10.38
N THR A 160 -9.08 -0.12 -10.25
CA THR A 160 -9.92 -1.15 -9.64
C THR A 160 -9.07 -2.10 -8.79
N GLY A 161 -9.69 -2.65 -7.75
CA GLY A 161 -9.13 -3.75 -6.97
C GLY A 161 -9.97 -5.03 -7.11
N PRO A 162 -9.37 -6.23 -7.05
CA PRO A 162 -10.10 -7.48 -7.08
C PRO A 162 -10.82 -7.74 -5.74
N VAL A 163 -12.02 -8.29 -5.81
CA VAL A 163 -12.77 -8.84 -4.68
C VAL A 163 -13.28 -10.23 -5.05
N GLU A 164 -13.79 -10.98 -4.08
CA GLU A 164 -14.23 -12.37 -4.28
C GLU A 164 -15.25 -12.50 -5.42
N ASN A 165 -16.16 -11.53 -5.57
CA ASN A 165 -17.22 -11.54 -6.57
C ASN A 165 -17.18 -10.29 -7.47
N GLY A 166 -16.04 -10.03 -8.13
CA GLY A 166 -15.88 -8.93 -9.07
C GLY A 166 -14.76 -7.95 -8.76
N ILE A 167 -15.01 -6.67 -8.99
CA ILE A 167 -14.05 -5.59 -8.78
C ILE A 167 -14.69 -4.48 -7.95
N ILE A 168 -13.85 -3.72 -7.26
CA ILE A 168 -14.23 -2.46 -6.58
C ILE A 168 -13.41 -1.30 -7.16
N PRO A 169 -13.92 -0.06 -7.07
CA PRO A 169 -13.11 1.12 -7.34
C PRO A 169 -11.90 1.16 -6.41
N ALA A 170 -10.72 1.44 -6.95
CA ALA A 170 -9.50 1.67 -6.18
C ALA A 170 -9.14 3.17 -6.17
N THR A 171 -8.02 3.53 -5.57
CA THR A 171 -7.66 4.92 -5.26
C THR A 171 -7.81 5.86 -6.45
N LYS A 172 -7.34 5.50 -7.66
CA LYS A 172 -7.43 6.39 -8.83
C LYS A 172 -8.87 6.65 -9.27
N ALA A 173 -9.75 5.67 -9.15
CA ALA A 173 -11.17 5.87 -9.44
C ALA A 173 -11.83 6.79 -8.40
N LEU A 174 -11.45 6.66 -7.12
CA LEU A 174 -11.97 7.50 -6.04
C LEU A 174 -11.46 8.94 -6.12
N ILE A 175 -10.25 9.16 -6.60
CA ILE A 175 -9.64 10.48 -6.72
C ILE A 175 -10.11 11.25 -7.97
N SER A 176 -10.56 10.55 -8.99
CA SER A 176 -10.95 11.13 -10.29
C SER A 176 -11.97 12.27 -10.21
N PRO A 177 -13.03 12.24 -9.37
CA PRO A 177 -13.94 13.37 -9.22
C PRO A 177 -13.26 14.62 -8.70
N ILE A 178 -12.24 14.48 -7.84
CA ILE A 178 -11.48 15.63 -7.30
C ILE A 178 -10.60 16.23 -8.40
N GLU A 179 -9.90 15.38 -9.17
CA GLU A 179 -9.09 15.83 -10.31
C GLU A 179 -9.93 16.57 -11.36
N LEU A 180 -11.08 16.00 -11.74
CA LEU A 180 -12.00 16.57 -12.73
C LEU A 180 -12.59 17.91 -12.26
N ALA A 181 -13.00 18.02 -11.00
CA ALA A 181 -13.60 19.23 -10.47
C ALA A 181 -12.57 20.36 -10.25
N THR A 182 -11.31 20.02 -9.95
CA THR A 182 -10.26 21.02 -9.66
C THR A 182 -9.34 21.33 -10.83
N GLY A 183 -9.31 20.47 -11.85
CA GLY A 183 -8.31 20.51 -12.92
C GLY A 183 -6.88 20.22 -12.44
N ARG A 184 -6.70 19.72 -11.21
CA ARG A 184 -5.41 19.38 -10.63
C ARG A 184 -5.18 17.87 -10.74
N GLN A 185 -3.95 17.49 -11.10
CA GLN A 185 -3.55 16.07 -11.15
C GLN A 185 -3.01 15.63 -9.81
N ALA A 186 -3.37 14.42 -9.40
CA ALA A 186 -2.81 13.77 -8.22
C ALA A 186 -1.42 13.19 -8.51
N TYR A 187 -0.55 13.22 -7.51
CA TYR A 187 0.64 12.39 -7.51
C TYR A 187 0.33 11.04 -6.83
N PHE A 188 0.67 9.93 -7.48
CA PHE A 188 0.44 8.58 -6.97
C PHE A 188 1.75 7.95 -6.50
N VAL A 189 1.77 7.46 -5.25
CA VAL A 189 2.98 6.91 -4.61
C VAL A 189 3.19 5.43 -4.89
N GLY A 190 2.13 4.62 -4.83
CA GLY A 190 2.20 3.15 -4.96
C GLY A 190 2.72 2.64 -6.30
N LYS A 191 2.96 1.32 -6.38
CA LYS A 191 3.42 0.66 -7.62
C LYS A 191 2.62 1.14 -8.84
N PRO A 192 3.22 1.38 -10.01
CA PRO A 192 4.61 1.07 -10.40
C PRO A 192 5.65 2.13 -10.01
N ASN A 193 5.26 3.22 -9.32
CA ASN A 193 6.26 4.16 -8.83
C ASN A 193 7.16 3.45 -7.83
N PRO A 194 8.47 3.48 -8.00
CA PRO A 194 9.36 2.88 -7.03
C PRO A 194 9.15 3.60 -5.68
N PRO A 195 9.15 2.89 -4.54
CA PRO A 195 9.47 3.55 -3.29
C PRO A 195 10.84 4.19 -3.49
N ASP A 196 10.97 5.48 -3.22
CA ASP A 196 12.29 6.11 -3.23
C ASP A 196 13.19 5.28 -2.33
N ASP A 197 14.32 4.81 -2.86
CA ASP A 197 15.24 3.88 -2.18
C ASP A 197 15.71 4.41 -0.81
N ALA A 198 15.63 5.72 -0.59
CA ALA A 198 15.93 6.39 0.67
C ALA A 198 14.83 6.26 1.74
N ASP A 199 13.59 5.88 1.38
CA ASP A 199 12.43 6.03 2.25
C ASP A 199 11.76 4.71 2.68
N CYS A 200 12.34 3.56 2.33
CA CYS A 200 11.85 2.26 2.79
C CYS A 200 12.83 1.62 3.80
N PRO A 201 12.73 1.92 5.11
CA PRO A 201 13.58 1.32 6.14
C PRO A 201 13.50 -0.20 6.19
N GLN A 202 12.43 -0.76 5.61
CA GLN A 202 12.21 -2.21 5.52
C GLN A 202 12.87 -2.80 4.26
N ALA A 203 12.93 -2.07 3.14
CA ALA A 203 13.69 -2.50 1.97
C ALA A 203 15.19 -2.50 2.24
N ASP A 204 15.71 -1.51 2.96
CA ASP A 204 17.12 -1.47 3.36
C ASP A 204 17.53 -2.71 4.17
N ARG A 205 16.66 -3.24 5.02
CA ARG A 205 16.91 -4.49 5.76
C ARG A 205 16.96 -5.73 4.87
N LEU A 206 16.40 -5.68 3.66
CA LEU A 206 16.47 -6.79 2.70
C LEU A 206 17.80 -6.81 1.95
N PHE A 207 18.45 -5.65 1.78
CA PHE A 207 19.66 -5.51 0.97
C PHE A 207 20.95 -5.42 1.82
N GLN A 208 20.84 -5.30 3.15
CA GLN A 208 21.95 -5.49 4.10
C GLN A 208 22.10 -6.97 4.49
#